data_28e14265b919cd6dbf7e5bb56eb5ce03
#
_entry.id   28e14265b919cd6dbf7e5bb56eb5ce03
#
_cell.length_a   1.000
_cell.length_b   1.000
_cell.length_c   1.000
_cell.angle_alpha   90.00
_cell.angle_beta   90.00
_cell.angle_gamma   90.00
#
_symmetry.space_group_name_H-M   'P 1'
#
loop_
_entity.id
_entity.type
_entity.pdbx_description
1 polymer ?
#
loop_
_entity_poly.entity_id
_entity_poly.type
_entity_poly.pdbx_seq_one_letter_code
_entity_poly.pdbx_strand_id
1 'polypeptide(L)'
;MGDYDESGKSLSNLTNIAVADDGRFAVLDSVYSRIFVYSSDGNLMYEFGGSGNAEGKLNSPVGICFMDEKVLVVDLAYQSVEVFAPTEYGHLINQGLEAQSRYDYDEAAGYWQQVLDINNNFYYANLGLGKFWSKRNRVRQNVHRLPLQYLSG
;
A
#
# COMPACT_ATOMS: atom_id res chain seq x y z
N MET A 1 1.07 -11.10 29.95
CA MET A 1 2.09 -12.12 29.74
C MET A 1 2.25 -12.20 28.23
N GLY A 2 3.35 -11.71 27.67
CA GLY A 2 3.55 -11.67 26.22
C GLY A 2 3.87 -13.06 25.72
N ASP A 3 3.27 -13.44 24.59
CA ASP A 3 3.64 -14.66 23.90
C ASP A 3 5.03 -14.47 23.26
N TYR A 4 5.86 -15.51 23.36
CA TYR A 4 7.21 -15.53 22.78
C TYR A 4 7.27 -16.66 21.75
N ASP A 5 8.05 -16.45 20.68
CA ASP A 5 8.36 -17.53 19.75
C ASP A 5 9.35 -18.54 20.34
N GLU A 6 9.62 -19.62 19.65
CA GLU A 6 10.55 -20.67 20.09
C GLU A 6 12.00 -20.15 20.28
N SER A 7 12.33 -18.98 19.76
CA SER A 7 13.63 -18.29 19.91
C SER A 7 13.66 -17.34 21.12
N GLY A 8 12.55 -17.20 21.86
CA GLY A 8 12.41 -16.30 23.00
C GLY A 8 12.18 -14.83 22.61
N LYS A 9 11.86 -14.55 21.33
CA LYS A 9 11.45 -13.23 20.87
C LYS A 9 9.97 -13.01 21.13
N SER A 10 9.61 -11.79 21.53
CA SER A 10 8.22 -11.39 21.65
C SER A 10 7.53 -11.49 20.29
N LEU A 11 6.35 -12.10 20.27
CA LEU A 11 5.53 -12.15 19.07
C LEU A 11 4.99 -10.76 18.73
N SER A 12 4.76 -10.48 17.46
CA SER A 12 4.03 -9.30 17.00
C SER A 12 2.67 -9.20 17.69
N ASN A 13 2.27 -8.01 18.08
CA ASN A 13 0.97 -7.74 18.66
C ASN A 13 0.27 -6.64 17.85
N LEU A 14 -0.60 -7.06 16.94
CA LEU A 14 -1.38 -6.17 16.09
C LEU A 14 -2.55 -5.62 16.90
N THR A 15 -2.48 -4.35 17.29
CA THR A 15 -3.41 -3.75 18.26
C THR A 15 -4.38 -2.75 17.66
N ASN A 16 -4.09 -2.21 16.48
CA ASN A 16 -4.93 -1.19 15.87
C ASN A 16 -4.89 -1.27 14.35
N ILE A 17 -5.99 -0.86 13.71
CA ILE A 17 -6.12 -0.82 12.26
C ILE A 17 -6.80 0.49 11.85
N ALA A 18 -6.32 1.10 10.75
CA ALA A 18 -6.95 2.23 10.08
C ALA A 18 -7.17 1.90 8.62
N VAL A 19 -8.26 2.39 8.04
CA VAL A 19 -8.60 2.18 6.63
C VAL A 19 -8.71 3.54 5.94
N ALA A 20 -8.06 3.68 4.78
CA ALA A 20 -8.14 4.85 3.91
C ALA A 20 -9.31 4.73 2.92
N ASP A 21 -9.71 5.85 2.30
CA ASP A 21 -10.86 5.92 1.39
C ASP A 21 -10.70 5.04 0.14
N ASP A 22 -9.48 4.81 -0.31
CA ASP A 22 -9.16 3.92 -1.44
C ASP A 22 -9.11 2.42 -1.07
N GLY A 23 -9.40 2.10 0.19
CA GLY A 23 -9.41 0.74 0.73
C GLY A 23 -8.05 0.24 1.21
N ARG A 24 -6.96 1.00 1.08
CA ARG A 24 -5.70 0.70 1.79
C ARG A 24 -5.97 0.62 3.28
N PHE A 25 -5.23 -0.20 3.98
CA PHE A 25 -5.31 -0.23 5.43
C PHE A 25 -3.92 -0.31 6.08
N ALA A 26 -3.82 0.30 7.24
CA ALA A 26 -2.61 0.29 8.05
C ALA A 26 -2.85 -0.49 9.35
N VAL A 27 -1.88 -1.29 9.76
CA VAL A 27 -1.94 -2.11 10.97
C VAL A 27 -0.77 -1.74 11.88
N LEU A 28 -1.07 -1.48 13.14
CA LEU A 28 -0.08 -1.15 14.17
C LEU A 28 0.34 -2.41 14.92
N ASP A 29 1.64 -2.70 14.90
CA ASP A 29 2.30 -3.64 15.82
C ASP A 29 2.85 -2.87 17.02
N SER A 30 2.21 -3.01 18.17
CA SER A 30 2.59 -2.30 19.39
C SER A 30 3.86 -2.85 20.04
N VAL A 31 4.25 -4.10 19.77
CA VAL A 31 5.46 -4.71 20.35
C VAL A 31 6.71 -4.14 19.67
N TYR A 32 6.69 -4.07 18.34
CA TYR A 32 7.84 -3.57 17.58
C TYR A 32 7.69 -2.10 17.18
N SER A 33 6.58 -1.46 17.57
CA SER A 33 6.26 -0.05 17.23
C SER A 33 6.31 0.19 15.71
N ARG A 34 5.84 -0.76 14.91
CA ARG A 34 5.83 -0.72 13.44
C ARG A 34 4.43 -0.56 12.90
N ILE A 35 4.35 0.11 11.79
CA ILE A 35 3.13 0.23 10.99
C ILE A 35 3.35 -0.47 9.66
N PHE A 36 2.45 -1.38 9.31
CA PHE A 36 2.40 -2.07 8.04
C PHE A 36 1.25 -1.51 7.22
N VAL A 37 1.50 -1.09 5.98
CA VAL A 37 0.48 -0.60 5.06
C VAL A 37 0.24 -1.64 3.98
N TYR A 38 -1.04 -1.99 3.81
CA TYR A 38 -1.51 -2.98 2.86
C TYR A 38 -2.41 -2.35 1.82
N SER A 39 -2.42 -2.92 0.61
CA SER A 39 -3.44 -2.66 -0.40
C SER A 39 -4.80 -3.23 0.01
N SER A 40 -5.87 -2.80 -0.65
CA SER A 40 -7.24 -3.28 -0.40
C SER A 40 -7.41 -4.81 -0.60
N ASP A 41 -6.55 -5.45 -1.37
CA ASP A 41 -6.53 -6.90 -1.60
C ASP A 41 -5.53 -7.64 -0.69
N GLY A 42 -5.00 -6.96 0.36
CA GLY A 42 -4.21 -7.55 1.43
C GLY A 42 -2.72 -7.78 1.15
N ASN A 43 -2.17 -7.18 0.09
CA ASN A 43 -0.74 -7.23 -0.16
C ASN A 43 -0.01 -6.16 0.63
N LEU A 44 1.11 -6.53 1.29
CA LEU A 44 1.97 -5.58 1.98
C LEU A 44 2.63 -4.63 0.96
N MET A 45 2.44 -3.34 1.15
CA MET A 45 3.00 -2.30 0.30
C MET A 45 4.31 -1.76 0.85
N TYR A 46 4.30 -1.35 2.12
CA TYR A 46 5.47 -0.84 2.82
C TYR A 46 5.28 -0.88 4.34
N GLU A 47 6.38 -0.74 5.07
CA GLU A 47 6.38 -0.61 6.52
C GLU A 47 7.23 0.59 6.95
N PHE A 48 6.91 1.15 8.13
CA PHE A 48 7.67 2.24 8.72
C PHE A 48 7.54 2.25 10.25
N GLY A 49 8.25 3.19 10.92
CA GLY A 49 8.29 3.27 12.37
C GLY A 49 9.43 2.45 12.97
N GLY A 50 9.10 1.69 14.00
CA GLY A 50 10.04 0.91 14.81
C GLY A 50 10.36 1.60 16.13
N SER A 51 10.79 0.81 17.13
CA SER A 51 11.07 1.31 18.48
C SER A 51 12.33 2.16 18.51
N GLY A 52 12.30 3.27 19.26
CA GLY A 52 13.46 4.14 19.47
C GLY A 52 13.09 5.59 19.72
N ASN A 53 14.13 6.43 19.90
CA ASN A 53 14.00 7.86 20.21
C ASN A 53 14.43 8.78 19.05
N ALA A 54 14.81 8.20 17.90
CA ALA A 54 15.17 8.98 16.72
C ALA A 54 13.91 9.42 15.96
N GLU A 55 14.07 10.41 15.09
CA GLU A 55 13.00 10.82 14.18
C GLU A 55 12.41 9.64 13.41
N GLY A 56 11.09 9.58 13.31
CA GLY A 56 10.38 8.48 12.68
C GLY A 56 10.30 7.18 13.50
N LYS A 57 10.74 7.21 14.78
CA LYS A 57 10.60 6.11 15.73
C LYS A 57 9.47 6.38 16.72
N LEU A 58 8.95 5.31 17.27
CA LEU A 58 7.84 5.29 18.22
C LEU A 58 8.28 4.56 19.50
N ASN A 59 7.63 4.88 20.62
CA ASN A 59 7.95 4.24 21.89
C ASN A 59 6.78 3.48 22.50
N SER A 60 5.60 4.09 22.55
CA SER A 60 4.37 3.45 23.04
C SER A 60 3.18 3.83 22.16
N PRO A 61 3.17 3.38 20.89
CA PRO A 61 2.09 3.70 19.98
C PRO A 61 0.82 2.90 20.36
N VAL A 62 -0.32 3.59 20.40
CA VAL A 62 -1.60 3.01 20.85
C VAL A 62 -2.74 3.21 19.88
N GLY A 63 -2.61 4.09 18.90
CA GLY A 63 -3.66 4.37 17.93
C GLY A 63 -3.12 4.91 16.62
N ILE A 64 -3.80 4.59 15.53
CA ILE A 64 -3.46 5.07 14.19
C ILE A 64 -4.71 5.54 13.45
N CYS A 65 -4.55 6.53 12.58
CA CYS A 65 -5.55 6.91 11.58
C CYS A 65 -4.89 7.44 10.32
N PHE A 66 -5.63 7.44 9.21
CA PHE A 66 -5.23 8.16 8.01
C PHE A 66 -5.74 9.60 8.05
N MET A 67 -4.96 10.49 7.47
CA MET A 67 -5.33 11.85 7.11
C MET A 67 -4.77 12.10 5.72
N ASP A 68 -5.60 11.97 4.70
CA ASP A 68 -5.19 11.87 3.30
C ASP A 68 -4.15 10.73 3.11
N GLU A 69 -2.96 11.04 2.61
CA GLU A 69 -1.87 10.07 2.45
C GLU A 69 -1.00 9.89 3.70
N LYS A 70 -1.22 10.71 4.73
CA LYS A 70 -0.44 10.67 5.96
C LYS A 70 -1.03 9.67 6.94
N VAL A 71 -0.17 9.09 7.75
CA VAL A 71 -0.57 8.26 8.90
C VAL A 71 -0.26 9.01 10.19
N LEU A 72 -1.28 9.20 11.02
CA LEU A 72 -1.15 9.79 12.34
C LEU A 72 -1.11 8.67 13.38
N VAL A 73 -0.15 8.76 14.30
CA VAL A 73 0.07 7.76 15.35
C VAL A 73 0.07 8.43 16.70
N VAL A 74 -0.80 8.00 17.60
CA VAL A 74 -0.78 8.45 19.00
C VAL A 74 0.30 7.67 19.75
N ASP A 75 1.28 8.37 20.31
CA ASP A 75 2.34 7.78 21.14
C ASP A 75 2.21 8.26 22.59
N LEU A 76 1.89 7.35 23.51
CA LEU A 76 1.69 7.68 24.91
C LEU A 76 2.97 8.04 25.63
N ALA A 77 4.11 7.45 25.26
CA ALA A 77 5.36 7.75 25.92
C ALA A 77 5.86 9.16 25.61
N TYR A 78 5.60 9.63 24.40
CA TYR A 78 5.93 11.00 23.97
C TYR A 78 4.81 11.99 24.26
N GLN A 79 3.62 11.53 24.62
CA GLN A 79 2.40 12.35 24.80
C GLN A 79 2.11 13.22 23.57
N SER A 80 2.28 12.65 22.38
CA SER A 80 2.22 13.34 21.10
C SER A 80 1.43 12.54 20.05
N VAL A 81 1.12 13.22 18.97
CA VAL A 81 0.67 12.61 17.72
C VAL A 81 1.78 12.74 16.69
N GLU A 82 2.38 11.63 16.36
CA GLU A 82 3.41 11.55 15.32
C GLU A 82 2.76 11.51 13.94
N VAL A 83 3.26 12.31 13.00
CA VAL A 83 2.72 12.41 11.64
C VAL A 83 3.74 11.85 10.65
N PHE A 84 3.38 10.76 10.01
CA PHE A 84 4.19 10.13 8.96
C PHE A 84 3.65 10.51 7.58
N ALA A 85 4.43 11.27 6.83
CA ALA A 85 4.16 11.58 5.43
C ALA A 85 4.85 10.56 4.52
N PRO A 86 4.24 10.17 3.38
CA PRO A 86 4.91 9.29 2.43
C PRO A 86 6.17 9.94 1.86
N THR A 87 7.19 9.13 1.60
CA THR A 87 8.30 9.51 0.72
C THR A 87 7.79 9.62 -0.73
N GLU A 88 8.60 10.15 -1.65
CA GLU A 88 8.27 10.15 -3.08
C GLU A 88 7.88 8.74 -3.58
N TYR A 89 8.65 7.73 -3.21
CA TYR A 89 8.36 6.33 -3.55
C TYR A 89 7.04 5.85 -2.94
N GLY A 90 6.77 6.15 -1.68
CA GLY A 90 5.51 5.81 -1.01
C GLY A 90 4.32 6.54 -1.63
N HIS A 91 4.48 7.81 -2.02
CA HIS A 91 3.46 8.58 -2.73
C HIS A 91 3.10 7.94 -4.08
N LEU A 92 4.08 7.55 -4.89
CA LEU A 92 3.82 6.86 -6.16
C LEU A 92 3.05 5.56 -5.99
N ILE A 93 3.37 4.77 -4.95
CA ILE A 93 2.62 3.56 -4.61
C ILE A 93 1.17 3.92 -4.25
N ASN A 94 0.96 4.93 -3.41
CA ASN A 94 -0.35 5.38 -2.99
C ASN A 94 -1.20 5.84 -4.18
N GLN A 95 -0.64 6.63 -5.09
CA GLN A 95 -1.32 7.08 -6.30
C GLN A 95 -1.70 5.92 -7.23
N GLY A 96 -0.81 4.94 -7.39
CA GLY A 96 -1.11 3.73 -8.16
C GLY A 96 -2.27 2.92 -7.57
N LEU A 97 -2.33 2.77 -6.25
CA LEU A 97 -3.42 2.09 -5.54
C LEU A 97 -4.74 2.89 -5.65
N GLU A 98 -4.69 4.20 -5.49
CA GLU A 98 -5.85 5.07 -5.61
C GLU A 98 -6.44 5.04 -7.03
N ALA A 99 -5.62 5.17 -8.08
CA ALA A 99 -6.06 5.03 -9.45
C ALA A 99 -6.68 3.65 -9.71
N GLN A 100 -6.08 2.59 -9.17
CA GLN A 100 -6.60 1.22 -9.28
C GLN A 100 -7.95 1.06 -8.56
N SER A 101 -8.16 1.70 -7.42
CA SER A 101 -9.44 1.67 -6.68
C SER A 101 -10.59 2.31 -7.46
N ARG A 102 -10.28 3.31 -8.28
CA ARG A 102 -11.22 3.96 -9.21
C ARG A 102 -11.36 3.24 -10.55
N TYR A 103 -10.68 2.10 -10.72
CA TYR A 103 -10.62 1.33 -11.98
C TYR A 103 -9.94 2.07 -13.14
N ASP A 104 -9.18 3.14 -12.85
CA ASP A 104 -8.35 3.83 -13.85
C ASP A 104 -7.01 3.11 -14.01
N TYR A 105 -7.04 2.06 -14.82
CA TYR A 105 -5.88 1.20 -15.01
C TYR A 105 -4.79 1.85 -15.88
N ASP A 106 -5.14 2.80 -16.73
CA ASP A 106 -4.16 3.54 -17.56
C ASP A 106 -3.35 4.47 -16.66
N GLU A 107 -4.00 5.23 -15.78
CA GLU A 107 -3.35 6.06 -14.79
C GLU A 107 -2.51 5.22 -13.81
N ALA A 108 -3.10 4.15 -13.27
CA ALA A 108 -2.40 3.23 -12.36
C ALA A 108 -1.12 2.66 -12.99
N ALA A 109 -1.17 2.27 -14.29
CA ALA A 109 0.00 1.75 -14.99
C ALA A 109 1.13 2.79 -15.09
N GLY A 110 0.79 4.07 -15.26
CA GLY A 110 1.76 5.17 -15.26
C GLY A 110 2.49 5.30 -13.91
N TYR A 111 1.78 5.18 -12.80
CA TYR A 111 2.40 5.18 -11.46
C TYR A 111 3.21 3.91 -11.19
N TRP A 112 2.70 2.73 -11.58
CA TRP A 112 3.45 1.48 -11.41
C TRP A 112 4.75 1.47 -12.21
N GLN A 113 4.79 2.07 -13.38
CA GLN A 113 6.04 2.21 -14.14
C GLN A 113 7.05 3.07 -13.38
N GLN A 114 6.65 4.22 -12.84
CA GLN A 114 7.53 5.09 -12.04
C GLN A 114 8.03 4.38 -10.76
N VAL A 115 7.18 3.59 -10.11
CA VAL A 115 7.57 2.75 -8.96
C VAL A 115 8.67 1.76 -9.39
N LEU A 116 8.53 1.11 -10.54
CA LEU A 116 9.50 0.15 -11.06
C LEU A 116 10.80 0.80 -11.55
N ASP A 117 10.76 2.05 -11.97
CA ASP A 117 11.95 2.83 -12.32
C ASP A 117 12.85 3.07 -11.08
N ILE A 118 12.23 3.17 -9.88
CA ILE A 118 12.94 3.29 -8.60
C ILE A 118 13.32 1.90 -8.05
N ASN A 119 12.41 0.93 -8.10
CA ASN A 119 12.59 -0.43 -7.60
C ASN A 119 11.95 -1.46 -8.55
N ASN A 120 12.75 -1.99 -9.47
CA ASN A 120 12.31 -2.92 -10.50
C ASN A 120 11.84 -4.29 -9.96
N ASN A 121 12.13 -4.60 -8.70
CA ASN A 121 11.72 -5.83 -8.02
C ASN A 121 10.41 -5.70 -7.24
N PHE A 122 9.75 -4.53 -7.28
CA PHE A 122 8.51 -4.36 -6.54
C PHE A 122 7.39 -5.21 -7.16
N TYR A 123 7.09 -6.32 -6.50
CA TYR A 123 6.21 -7.37 -7.00
C TYR A 123 4.82 -6.84 -7.38
N TYR A 124 4.21 -6.00 -6.54
CA TYR A 124 2.85 -5.52 -6.76
C TYR A 124 2.71 -4.65 -8.01
N ALA A 125 3.71 -3.79 -8.30
CA ALA A 125 3.72 -2.98 -9.51
C ALA A 125 3.88 -3.86 -10.77
N ASN A 126 4.73 -4.89 -10.72
CA ASN A 126 4.85 -5.86 -11.81
C ASN A 126 3.54 -6.60 -12.07
N LEU A 127 2.83 -7.00 -11.01
CA LEU A 127 1.50 -7.63 -11.11
C LEU A 127 0.46 -6.67 -11.71
N GLY A 128 0.46 -5.40 -11.26
CA GLY A 128 -0.44 -4.35 -11.76
C GLY A 128 -0.28 -4.11 -13.25
N LEU A 129 0.95 -3.96 -13.73
CA LEU A 129 1.25 -3.82 -15.15
C LEU A 129 0.86 -5.07 -15.95
N GLY A 130 1.09 -6.26 -15.43
CA GLY A 130 0.67 -7.51 -16.07
C GLY A 130 -0.84 -7.58 -16.27
N LYS A 131 -1.63 -7.19 -15.29
CA LYS A 131 -3.10 -7.09 -15.37
C LYS A 131 -3.54 -6.07 -16.42
N PHE A 132 -2.90 -4.91 -16.48
CA PHE A 132 -3.15 -3.85 -17.46
C PHE A 132 -2.92 -4.34 -18.90
N TRP A 133 -1.76 -4.91 -19.20
CA TRP A 133 -1.42 -5.42 -20.53
C TRP A 133 -2.34 -6.55 -20.96
N SER A 134 -2.73 -7.43 -20.05
CA SER A 134 -3.67 -8.53 -20.32
C SER A 134 -5.05 -8.03 -20.74
N LYS A 135 -5.58 -6.98 -20.08
CA LYS A 135 -6.86 -6.35 -20.45
C LYS A 135 -6.78 -5.66 -21.80
N ARG A 136 -5.72 -4.89 -22.07
CA ARG A 136 -5.51 -4.17 -23.32
C ARG A 136 -5.39 -5.11 -24.52
N ASN A 137 -4.72 -6.24 -24.37
CA ASN A 137 -4.60 -7.25 -25.42
C ASN A 137 -5.94 -7.96 -25.71
N ARG A 138 -6.78 -8.19 -24.71
CA ARG A 138 -8.12 -8.75 -24.92
C ARG A 138 -9.03 -7.81 -25.72
N VAL A 139 -8.98 -6.52 -25.45
CA VAL A 139 -9.75 -5.51 -26.22
C VAL A 139 -9.29 -5.50 -27.67
N ARG A 140 -7.98 -5.51 -27.95
CA ARG A 140 -7.44 -5.57 -29.33
C ARG A 140 -7.89 -6.84 -30.08
N GLN A 141 -7.89 -7.99 -29.43
CA GLN A 141 -8.33 -9.24 -30.05
C GLN A 141 -9.83 -9.23 -30.38
N ASN A 142 -10.66 -8.57 -29.57
CA ASN A 142 -12.10 -8.46 -29.83
C ASN A 142 -12.43 -7.50 -30.98
N VAL A 143 -11.64 -6.46 -31.19
CA VAL A 143 -11.81 -5.53 -32.35
C VAL A 143 -11.54 -6.24 -33.67
N HIS A 144 -10.61 -7.19 -33.72
CA HIS A 144 -10.33 -7.98 -34.91
C HIS A 144 -11.37 -9.08 -35.22
N ARG A 145 -12.31 -9.33 -34.31
CA ARG A 145 -13.37 -10.37 -34.48
C ARG A 145 -14.72 -9.81 -34.92
N LEU A 146 -14.84 -8.53 -35.24
CA LEU A 146 -16.05 -8.00 -35.85
C LEU A 146 -16.17 -8.57 -37.28
N PRO A 147 -17.24 -9.27 -37.61
CA PRO A 147 -17.43 -9.78 -38.98
C PRO A 147 -17.47 -8.62 -39.96
N LEU A 148 -16.73 -8.71 -41.07
CA LEU A 148 -16.68 -7.72 -42.15
C LEU A 148 -18.03 -7.46 -42.85
N GLN A 149 -19.07 -8.23 -42.53
CA GLN A 149 -20.40 -8.15 -43.11
C GLN A 149 -21.23 -6.91 -42.69
N TYR A 150 -20.72 -6.04 -41.81
CA TYR A 150 -21.37 -4.79 -41.42
C TYR A 150 -20.80 -3.55 -42.12
N LEU A 151 -19.88 -3.73 -43.08
CA LEU A 151 -19.26 -2.62 -43.82
C LEU A 151 -19.81 -2.43 -45.25
N SER A 152 -20.88 -3.17 -45.60
CA SER A 152 -21.61 -3.00 -46.89
C SER A 152 -23.01 -2.44 -46.62
N GLY A 153 -23.11 -1.14 -46.56
CA GLY A 153 -24.34 -0.36 -46.50
C GLY A 153 -24.11 1.00 -47.06
#